data_1de862e68b939b02dc5852024e670344
#
_entry.id   1de862e68b939b02dc5852024e670344
#
_cell.length_a   1.000
_cell.length_b   1.000
_cell.length_c   1.000
_cell.angle_alpha   90.00
_cell.angle_beta   90.00
_cell.angle_gamma   90.00
#
_symmetry.space_group_name_H-M   'P 1'
#
loop_
_entity.id
_entity.type
_entity.pdbx_description
1 polymer ?
#
loop_
_entity_poly.entity_id
_entity_poly.type
_entity_poly.pdbx_seq_one_letter_code
_entity_poly.pdbx_strand_id
1 'polypeptide(L)'
;MSLVPDIVLLAHGSPDPRHAAGVEDLATHVREHSPGRPVHTAYLDHHPPGPRDAADALGRRAVVVPVLLTPAFHAKVDVPQAIAAMSERSSTEILLAVPLGPHPLLLDAVEELLAEAGVPPRPTTAVVLYAAGSSDSAAVATVAQTIAAHPREGWGPWGVAALDGGASLNAVLRSLPDEVERTVAVSFMVAEGVLRDRMAQACGRAGITMVPGALSHTSAAARLVLERADSLPG
;
A
#
# COMPACT_ATOMS: atom_id res chain seq x y z
N MET A 1 -2.45 12.27 -29.54
CA MET A 1 -2.34 12.72 -28.13
C MET A 1 -3.32 11.85 -27.34
N SER A 2 -2.84 11.14 -26.36
CA SER A 2 -3.69 10.27 -25.52
C SER A 2 -4.77 11.11 -24.84
N LEU A 3 -6.03 10.66 -24.92
CA LEU A 3 -7.15 11.23 -24.17
C LEU A 3 -7.18 10.72 -22.72
N VAL A 4 -6.37 9.70 -22.43
CA VAL A 4 -6.28 9.09 -21.10
C VAL A 4 -5.33 9.92 -20.24
N PRO A 5 -5.74 10.34 -19.04
CA PRO A 5 -4.87 11.10 -18.13
C PRO A 5 -3.63 10.34 -17.72
N ASP A 6 -2.52 11.05 -17.55
CA ASP A 6 -1.32 10.49 -16.89
C ASP A 6 -1.66 10.04 -15.47
N ILE A 7 -0.92 9.08 -14.93
CA ILE A 7 -1.03 8.69 -13.53
C ILE A 7 0.16 9.25 -12.76
N VAL A 8 -0.07 9.81 -11.59
CA VAL A 8 0.98 10.18 -10.64
C VAL A 8 0.79 9.39 -9.35
N LEU A 9 1.72 8.51 -9.04
CA LEU A 9 1.79 7.82 -7.75
C LEU A 9 2.39 8.78 -6.73
N LEU A 10 1.56 9.31 -5.83
CA LEU A 10 2.00 10.23 -4.78
C LEU A 10 2.25 9.44 -3.49
N ALA A 11 3.52 9.20 -3.18
CA ALA A 11 3.96 8.52 -1.97
C ALA A 11 4.44 9.50 -0.90
N HIS A 12 4.46 9.06 0.36
CA HIS A 12 4.99 9.92 1.44
C HIS A 12 6.50 10.19 1.26
N GLY A 13 7.23 9.18 0.85
CA GLY A 13 8.69 9.21 0.83
C GLY A 13 9.29 8.63 2.11
N SER A 14 10.59 8.36 2.07
CA SER A 14 11.37 7.84 3.20
C SER A 14 12.85 8.12 2.99
N PRO A 15 13.63 8.32 4.07
CA PRO A 15 15.09 8.36 3.96
C PRO A 15 15.70 7.04 3.49
N ASP A 16 14.98 5.91 3.63
CA ASP A 16 15.40 4.60 3.15
C ASP A 16 15.14 4.49 1.64
N PRO A 17 16.17 4.32 0.79
CA PRO A 17 16.02 4.28 -0.66
C PRO A 17 15.17 3.10 -1.16
N ARG A 18 15.03 2.03 -0.37
CA ARG A 18 14.17 0.89 -0.72
C ARG A 18 12.71 1.30 -0.86
N HIS A 19 12.29 2.34 -0.12
CA HIS A 19 10.93 2.87 -0.25
C HIS A 19 10.67 3.43 -1.64
N ALA A 20 11.57 4.29 -2.13
CA ALA A 20 11.43 4.85 -3.47
C ALA A 20 11.53 3.77 -4.56
N ALA A 21 12.46 2.82 -4.42
CA ALA A 21 12.55 1.67 -5.32
C ALA A 21 11.23 0.89 -5.40
N GLY A 22 10.60 0.60 -4.26
CA GLY A 22 9.31 -0.09 -4.25
C GLY A 22 8.17 0.71 -4.90
N VAL A 23 8.15 2.04 -4.76
CA VAL A 23 7.16 2.88 -5.45
C VAL A 23 7.39 2.87 -6.97
N GLU A 24 8.65 2.86 -7.42
CA GLU A 24 8.99 2.72 -8.84
C GLU A 24 8.65 1.33 -9.40
N ASP A 25 8.80 0.26 -8.60
CA ASP A 25 8.34 -1.08 -8.95
C ASP A 25 6.83 -1.10 -9.17
N LEU A 26 6.07 -0.47 -8.26
CA LEU A 26 4.62 -0.32 -8.44
C LEU A 26 4.29 0.45 -9.72
N ALA A 27 5.00 1.55 -10.01
CA ALA A 27 4.82 2.32 -11.23
C ALA A 27 5.10 1.46 -12.48
N THR A 28 6.10 0.59 -12.41
CA THR A 28 6.46 -0.33 -13.49
C THR A 28 5.33 -1.34 -13.73
N HIS A 29 4.81 -1.98 -12.69
CA HIS A 29 3.67 -2.89 -12.79
C HIS A 29 2.41 -2.19 -13.33
N VAL A 30 2.15 -0.93 -12.92
CA VAL A 30 1.04 -0.15 -13.49
C VAL A 30 1.23 0.08 -14.99
N ARG A 31 2.45 0.42 -15.45
CA ARG A 31 2.75 0.58 -16.88
C ARG A 31 2.54 -0.71 -17.67
N GLU A 32 2.91 -1.85 -17.10
CA GLU A 32 2.69 -3.18 -17.70
C GLU A 32 1.20 -3.49 -17.88
N HIS A 33 0.35 -3.11 -16.92
CA HIS A 33 -1.09 -3.33 -16.97
C HIS A 33 -1.86 -2.26 -17.77
N SER A 34 -1.23 -1.14 -18.14
CA SER A 34 -1.83 -0.06 -18.95
C SER A 34 -0.82 0.46 -19.97
N PRO A 35 -0.48 -0.33 -21.01
CA PRO A 35 0.53 0.05 -21.99
C PRO A 35 0.19 1.37 -22.69
N GLY A 36 1.17 2.27 -22.78
CA GLY A 36 1.05 3.57 -23.43
C GLY A 36 0.44 4.68 -22.56
N ARG A 37 0.06 4.40 -21.31
CA ARG A 37 -0.35 5.41 -20.32
C ARG A 37 0.88 5.86 -19.53
N PRO A 38 1.21 7.17 -19.54
CA PRO A 38 2.32 7.66 -18.74
C PRO A 38 2.04 7.49 -17.24
N VAL A 39 3.03 6.97 -16.50
CA VAL A 39 2.97 6.79 -15.04
C VAL A 39 4.21 7.43 -14.43
N HIS A 40 3.99 8.37 -13.54
CA HIS A 40 5.01 9.14 -12.83
C HIS A 40 4.94 8.83 -11.35
N THR A 41 6.05 9.09 -10.64
CA THR A 41 6.10 9.06 -9.18
C THR A 41 6.35 10.46 -8.65
N ALA A 42 5.83 10.74 -7.46
CA ALA A 42 6.13 11.95 -6.70
C ALA A 42 6.15 11.63 -5.21
N TYR A 43 6.95 12.36 -4.46
CA TYR A 43 7.14 12.13 -3.03
C TYR A 43 6.86 13.41 -2.25
N LEU A 44 6.10 13.27 -1.15
CA LEU A 44 5.80 14.40 -0.26
C LEU A 44 7.05 14.88 0.47
N ASP A 45 7.97 13.95 0.80
CA ASP A 45 9.18 14.24 1.56
C ASP A 45 10.31 13.25 1.20
N HIS A 46 11.53 13.56 1.63
CA HIS A 46 12.73 12.71 1.63
C HIS A 46 13.30 12.29 0.27
N HIS A 47 12.53 12.29 -0.82
CA HIS A 47 12.98 11.77 -2.13
C HIS A 47 12.49 12.66 -3.28
N PRO A 48 13.32 12.95 -4.30
CA PRO A 48 12.87 13.57 -5.55
C PRO A 48 12.17 12.56 -6.49
N PRO A 49 11.30 13.03 -7.41
CA PRO A 49 10.84 14.41 -7.50
C PRO A 49 9.79 14.75 -6.43
N GLY A 50 9.83 15.98 -5.93
CA GLY A 50 8.72 16.54 -5.18
C GLY A 50 7.49 16.80 -6.07
N PRO A 51 6.31 17.08 -5.49
CA PRO A 51 5.08 17.31 -6.29
C PRO A 51 5.24 18.40 -7.34
N ARG A 52 5.88 19.51 -6.98
CA ARG A 52 6.12 20.65 -7.89
C ARG A 52 6.98 20.28 -9.09
N ASP A 53 8.06 19.50 -8.85
CA ASP A 53 8.98 19.10 -9.91
C ASP A 53 8.36 18.01 -10.80
N ALA A 54 7.58 17.10 -10.23
CA ALA A 54 6.85 16.08 -10.98
C ALA A 54 5.87 16.69 -11.98
N ALA A 55 5.29 17.86 -11.68
CA ALA A 55 4.36 18.55 -12.55
C ALA A 55 4.94 18.97 -13.91
N ASP A 56 6.26 19.14 -14.00
CA ASP A 56 6.95 19.53 -15.26
C ASP A 56 6.91 18.42 -16.34
N ALA A 57 6.73 17.15 -15.93
CA ALA A 57 6.69 16.01 -16.82
C ALA A 57 5.28 15.62 -17.29
N LEU A 58 4.23 16.24 -16.73
CA LEU A 58 2.84 15.84 -16.94
C LEU A 58 2.28 16.36 -18.27
N GLY A 59 1.38 15.57 -18.85
CA GLY A 59 0.57 15.95 -20.01
C GLY A 59 -0.52 16.96 -19.64
N ARG A 60 -1.58 17.02 -20.47
CA ARG A 60 -2.68 17.98 -20.27
C ARG A 60 -3.55 17.67 -19.05
N ARG A 61 -3.67 16.39 -18.72
CA ARG A 61 -4.47 15.89 -17.59
C ARG A 61 -3.68 14.83 -16.84
N ALA A 62 -3.75 14.85 -15.54
CA ALA A 62 -3.15 13.83 -14.70
C ALA A 62 -4.07 13.48 -13.53
N VAL A 63 -4.08 12.22 -13.16
CA VAL A 63 -4.73 11.70 -11.95
C VAL A 63 -3.65 11.39 -10.92
N VAL A 64 -3.70 12.07 -9.80
CA VAL A 64 -2.84 11.79 -8.65
C VAL A 64 -3.51 10.73 -7.79
N VAL A 65 -2.82 9.60 -7.62
CA VAL A 65 -3.25 8.49 -6.77
C VAL A 65 -2.35 8.47 -5.52
N PRO A 66 -2.89 8.82 -4.34
CA PRO A 66 -2.12 8.74 -3.09
C PRO A 66 -1.82 7.28 -2.73
N VAL A 67 -0.52 6.95 -2.62
CA VAL A 67 -0.04 5.60 -2.30
C VAL A 67 -0.07 5.40 -0.78
N LEU A 68 -1.28 5.46 -0.21
CA LEU A 68 -1.57 5.33 1.21
C LEU A 68 -2.50 4.14 1.45
N LEU A 69 -2.15 3.25 2.38
CA LEU A 69 -2.89 2.01 2.66
C LEU A 69 -4.00 2.19 3.71
N THR A 70 -3.91 3.25 4.49
CA THR A 70 -4.87 3.59 5.54
C THR A 70 -5.20 5.08 5.50
N PRO A 71 -6.39 5.52 5.99
CA PRO A 71 -6.73 6.92 6.08
C PRO A 71 -5.89 7.61 7.17
N ALA A 72 -4.69 8.04 6.82
CA ALA A 72 -3.77 8.71 7.72
C ALA A 72 -4.00 10.24 7.72
N PHE A 73 -3.51 10.92 8.76
CA PHE A 73 -3.56 12.38 8.88
C PHE A 73 -2.94 13.10 7.67
N HIS A 74 -1.85 12.55 7.14
CA HIS A 74 -1.15 13.08 5.96
C HIS A 74 -2.06 13.18 4.72
N ALA A 75 -3.01 12.27 4.55
CA ALA A 75 -3.97 12.34 3.43
C ALA A 75 -4.83 13.62 3.46
N LYS A 76 -5.06 14.18 4.64
CA LYS A 76 -5.96 15.34 4.81
C LYS A 76 -5.27 16.70 4.68
N VAL A 77 -3.95 16.76 4.85
CA VAL A 77 -3.18 18.01 4.85
C VAL A 77 -2.14 18.01 3.73
N ASP A 78 -1.27 17.00 3.69
CA ASP A 78 -0.12 17.00 2.80
C ASP A 78 -0.52 16.75 1.34
N VAL A 79 -1.51 15.88 1.09
CA VAL A 79 -1.98 15.60 -0.26
C VAL A 79 -2.65 16.83 -0.92
N PRO A 80 -3.56 17.58 -0.27
CA PRO A 80 -4.08 18.84 -0.84
C PRO A 80 -2.99 19.86 -1.13
N GLN A 81 -1.97 19.99 -0.27
CA GLN A 81 -0.84 20.89 -0.49
C GLN A 81 -0.01 20.47 -1.72
N ALA A 82 0.22 19.16 -1.88
CA ALA A 82 0.91 18.63 -3.04
C ALA A 82 0.16 18.94 -4.34
N ILE A 83 -1.17 18.75 -4.37
CA ILE A 83 -2.02 19.09 -5.52
C ILE A 83 -1.95 20.58 -5.84
N ALA A 84 -2.01 21.45 -4.82
CA ALA A 84 -1.87 22.90 -5.02
C ALA A 84 -0.51 23.24 -5.65
N ALA A 85 0.58 22.69 -5.13
CA ALA A 85 1.93 22.90 -5.64
C ALA A 85 2.11 22.45 -7.10
N MET A 86 1.49 21.32 -7.48
CA MET A 86 1.48 20.84 -8.87
C MET A 86 0.69 21.79 -9.77
N SER A 87 -0.50 22.23 -9.33
CA SER A 87 -1.38 23.10 -10.09
C SER A 87 -0.78 24.52 -10.29
N GLU A 88 -0.02 25.03 -9.33
CA GLU A 88 0.71 26.30 -9.46
C GLU A 88 1.85 26.21 -10.47
N ARG A 89 2.45 25.04 -10.63
CA ARG A 89 3.63 24.84 -11.47
C ARG A 89 3.27 24.58 -12.94
N SER A 90 2.16 23.92 -13.20
CA SER A 90 1.78 23.44 -14.53
C SER A 90 0.35 23.86 -14.86
N SER A 91 0.05 24.02 -16.16
CA SER A 91 -1.32 24.16 -16.68
C SER A 91 -2.06 22.81 -16.81
N THR A 92 -1.50 21.74 -16.31
CA THR A 92 -2.11 20.41 -16.28
C THR A 92 -3.37 20.41 -15.42
N GLU A 93 -4.45 19.85 -15.93
CA GLU A 93 -5.64 19.55 -15.12
C GLU A 93 -5.32 18.40 -14.18
N ILE A 94 -5.19 18.70 -12.88
CA ILE A 94 -4.86 17.72 -11.84
C ILE A 94 -6.14 17.23 -11.19
N LEU A 95 -6.39 15.92 -11.28
CA LEU A 95 -7.48 15.23 -10.62
C LEU A 95 -6.90 14.42 -9.43
N LEU A 96 -7.60 14.40 -8.31
CA LEU A 96 -7.19 13.65 -7.13
C LEU A 96 -8.07 12.41 -6.95
N ALA A 97 -7.48 11.23 -7.04
CA ALA A 97 -8.15 9.98 -6.71
C ALA A 97 -8.21 9.76 -5.18
N VAL A 98 -9.13 8.90 -4.75
CA VAL A 98 -9.10 8.41 -3.37
C VAL A 98 -7.83 7.56 -3.14
N PRO A 99 -7.30 7.49 -1.92
CA PRO A 99 -6.12 6.67 -1.61
C PRO A 99 -6.30 5.18 -1.96
N LEU A 100 -5.20 4.43 -2.02
CA LEU A 100 -5.25 3.00 -2.28
C LEU A 100 -6.10 2.27 -1.23
N GLY A 101 -5.88 2.54 0.02
CA GLY A 101 -6.59 1.84 1.08
C GLY A 101 -7.57 2.70 1.90
N PRO A 102 -8.49 2.02 2.59
CA PRO A 102 -8.68 0.56 2.60
C PRO A 102 -9.37 0.04 1.33
N HIS A 103 -9.00 -1.16 0.86
CA HIS A 103 -9.60 -1.79 -0.32
C HIS A 103 -9.37 -3.31 -0.33
N PRO A 104 -10.34 -4.15 -0.80
CA PRO A 104 -10.17 -5.61 -0.83
C PRO A 104 -9.04 -6.09 -1.74
N LEU A 105 -8.70 -5.40 -2.83
CA LEU A 105 -7.52 -5.75 -3.66
C LEU A 105 -6.20 -5.72 -2.89
N LEU A 106 -6.11 -5.01 -1.75
CA LEU A 106 -4.93 -5.10 -0.89
C LEU A 106 -4.83 -6.45 -0.17
N LEU A 107 -5.97 -7.13 0.06
CA LEU A 107 -5.97 -8.49 0.58
C LEU A 107 -5.58 -9.50 -0.51
N ASP A 108 -5.98 -9.25 -1.76
CA ASP A 108 -5.53 -10.05 -2.91
C ASP A 108 -4.01 -9.91 -3.09
N ALA A 109 -3.47 -8.69 -2.92
CA ALA A 109 -2.03 -8.45 -2.93
C ALA A 109 -1.29 -9.25 -1.83
N VAL A 110 -1.89 -9.36 -0.65
CA VAL A 110 -1.34 -10.21 0.42
C VAL A 110 -1.34 -11.69 0.02
N GLU A 111 -2.39 -12.18 -0.63
CA GLU A 111 -2.43 -13.57 -1.13
C GLU A 111 -1.42 -13.83 -2.25
N GLU A 112 -1.19 -12.84 -3.14
CA GLU A 112 -0.14 -12.95 -4.16
C GLU A 112 1.24 -13.13 -3.48
N LEU A 113 1.58 -12.32 -2.46
CA LEU A 113 2.84 -12.47 -1.71
C LEU A 113 2.96 -13.83 -0.99
N LEU A 114 1.85 -14.31 -0.42
CA LEU A 114 1.80 -15.63 0.22
C LEU A 114 2.06 -16.75 -0.80
N ALA A 115 1.44 -16.67 -1.98
CA ALA A 115 1.61 -17.64 -3.05
C ALA A 115 3.06 -17.64 -3.58
N GLU A 116 3.66 -16.47 -3.81
CA GLU A 116 5.07 -16.32 -4.21
C GLU A 116 6.03 -16.91 -3.17
N ALA A 117 5.70 -16.78 -1.88
CA ALA A 117 6.46 -17.38 -0.79
C ALA A 117 6.21 -18.89 -0.61
N GLY A 118 5.40 -19.51 -1.46
CA GLY A 118 5.06 -20.93 -1.37
C GLY A 118 4.19 -21.27 -0.15
N VAL A 119 3.36 -20.35 0.31
CA VAL A 119 2.44 -20.56 1.43
C VAL A 119 1.02 -20.77 0.86
N PRO A 120 0.57 -22.00 0.69
CA PRO A 120 -0.78 -22.27 0.19
C PRO A 120 -1.84 -21.99 1.27
N PRO A 121 -3.09 -21.66 0.86
CA PRO A 121 -4.19 -21.53 1.79
C PRO A 121 -4.45 -22.86 2.53
N ARG A 122 -4.64 -22.77 3.84
CA ARG A 122 -5.04 -23.88 4.71
C ARG A 122 -5.92 -23.33 5.85
N PRO A 123 -7.00 -24.01 6.24
CA PRO A 123 -7.86 -23.57 7.35
C PRO A 123 -7.14 -23.46 8.69
N THR A 124 -6.00 -24.15 8.86
CA THR A 124 -5.17 -24.11 10.09
C THR A 124 -4.02 -23.11 9.99
N THR A 125 -3.91 -22.33 8.89
CA THR A 125 -2.88 -21.29 8.71
C THR A 125 -3.48 -19.91 8.96
N ALA A 126 -3.07 -19.26 10.04
CA ALA A 126 -3.41 -17.86 10.30
C ALA A 126 -2.47 -16.90 9.54
N VAL A 127 -3.03 -15.79 9.09
CA VAL A 127 -2.29 -14.71 8.41
C VAL A 127 -2.37 -13.44 9.24
N VAL A 128 -1.23 -12.85 9.55
CA VAL A 128 -1.13 -11.57 10.27
C VAL A 128 -0.64 -10.49 9.32
N LEU A 129 -1.53 -9.55 8.97
CA LEU A 129 -1.14 -8.32 8.29
C LEU A 129 -0.42 -7.43 9.29
N TYR A 130 0.86 -7.15 9.05
CA TYR A 130 1.64 -6.35 9.97
C TYR A 130 1.84 -4.94 9.40
N ALA A 131 1.14 -3.97 9.98
CA ALA A 131 1.15 -2.57 9.57
C ALA A 131 2.19 -1.74 10.34
N ALA A 132 2.61 -0.62 9.77
CA ALA A 132 3.44 0.35 10.49
C ALA A 132 2.72 0.90 11.72
N GLY A 133 1.41 1.01 11.62
CA GLY A 133 0.59 1.64 12.64
C GLY A 133 0.29 3.11 12.30
N SER A 134 -0.41 3.75 13.20
CA SER A 134 -0.81 5.15 13.10
C SER A 134 -1.05 5.72 14.48
N SER A 135 -0.81 7.01 14.67
CA SER A 135 -1.29 7.73 15.85
C SER A 135 -2.82 7.77 15.92
N ASP A 136 -3.49 7.57 14.78
CA ASP A 136 -4.93 7.36 14.69
C ASP A 136 -5.22 5.84 14.68
N SER A 137 -5.66 5.31 15.80
CA SER A 137 -6.01 3.88 15.94
C SER A 137 -7.16 3.46 15.01
N ALA A 138 -8.03 4.38 14.61
CA ALA A 138 -9.09 4.12 13.64
C ALA A 138 -8.53 3.72 12.27
N ALA A 139 -7.37 4.24 11.89
CA ALA A 139 -6.71 3.90 10.64
C ALA A 139 -6.33 2.40 10.56
N VAL A 140 -5.81 1.84 11.65
CA VAL A 140 -5.50 0.40 11.73
C VAL A 140 -6.78 -0.44 11.75
N ALA A 141 -7.83 0.04 12.45
CA ALA A 141 -9.11 -0.65 12.53
C ALA A 141 -9.78 -0.80 11.15
N THR A 142 -9.57 0.12 10.20
CA THR A 142 -10.13 0.00 8.85
C THR A 142 -9.60 -1.23 8.10
N VAL A 143 -8.36 -1.64 8.35
CA VAL A 143 -7.78 -2.87 7.75
C VAL A 143 -8.50 -4.10 8.30
N ALA A 144 -8.71 -4.16 9.63
CA ALA A 144 -9.46 -5.25 10.26
C ALA A 144 -10.93 -5.32 9.77
N GLN A 145 -11.58 -4.16 9.58
CA GLN A 145 -12.92 -4.09 8.99
C GLN A 145 -12.94 -4.61 7.55
N THR A 146 -11.92 -4.29 6.75
CA THR A 146 -11.81 -4.78 5.37
C THR A 146 -11.67 -6.31 5.34
N ILE A 147 -10.86 -6.89 6.23
CA ILE A 147 -10.73 -8.36 6.37
C ILE A 147 -12.08 -8.97 6.75
N ALA A 148 -12.78 -8.41 7.74
CA ALA A 148 -14.06 -8.93 8.20
C ALA A 148 -15.16 -8.86 7.12
N ALA A 149 -15.13 -7.82 6.28
CA ALA A 149 -16.06 -7.65 5.16
C ALA A 149 -15.75 -8.56 3.95
N HIS A 150 -14.51 -9.03 3.83
CA HIS A 150 -14.02 -9.84 2.70
C HIS A 150 -13.24 -11.06 3.22
N PRO A 151 -13.93 -12.08 3.80
CA PRO A 151 -13.29 -13.30 4.30
C PRO A 151 -12.51 -14.01 3.18
N ARG A 152 -11.38 -14.58 3.55
CA ARG A 152 -10.47 -15.27 2.59
C ARG A 152 -10.72 -16.77 2.66
N GLU A 153 -11.32 -17.32 1.60
CA GLU A 153 -11.66 -18.74 1.53
C GLU A 153 -10.42 -19.65 1.57
N GLY A 154 -10.51 -20.74 2.29
CA GLY A 154 -9.44 -21.74 2.42
C GLY A 154 -8.36 -21.36 3.43
N TRP A 155 -8.36 -20.15 3.98
CA TRP A 155 -7.45 -19.71 5.03
C TRP A 155 -8.05 -19.87 6.44
N GLY A 156 -7.19 -19.99 7.44
CA GLY A 156 -7.53 -19.78 8.83
C GLY A 156 -7.78 -18.28 9.13
N PRO A 157 -7.80 -17.87 10.39
CA PRO A 157 -8.09 -16.48 10.75
C PRO A 157 -7.02 -15.51 10.21
N TRP A 158 -7.51 -14.35 9.74
CA TRP A 158 -6.69 -13.21 9.40
C TRP A 158 -6.78 -12.15 10.49
N GLY A 159 -5.64 -11.59 10.88
CA GLY A 159 -5.56 -10.55 11.89
C GLY A 159 -4.66 -9.41 11.49
N VAL A 160 -4.74 -8.29 12.21
CA VAL A 160 -3.92 -7.10 11.98
C VAL A 160 -3.10 -6.81 13.22
N ALA A 161 -1.78 -6.77 13.08
CA ALA A 161 -0.86 -6.25 14.06
C ALA A 161 -0.27 -4.91 13.60
N ALA A 162 0.12 -4.06 14.53
CA ALA A 162 0.80 -2.81 14.22
C ALA A 162 2.06 -2.64 15.07
N LEU A 163 3.07 -1.93 14.52
CA LEU A 163 4.25 -1.54 15.31
C LEU A 163 3.86 -0.52 16.39
N ASP A 164 2.99 0.43 16.02
CA ASP A 164 2.52 1.51 16.91
C ASP A 164 1.00 1.74 16.71
N GLY A 165 0.32 2.21 17.75
CA GLY A 165 -1.08 2.68 17.67
C GLY A 165 -2.15 1.63 17.38
N GLY A 166 -1.82 0.33 17.49
CA GLY A 166 -2.74 -0.79 17.26
C GLY A 166 -2.43 -1.99 18.13
N ALA A 167 -3.06 -3.13 17.84
CA ALA A 167 -2.78 -4.39 18.52
C ALA A 167 -1.32 -4.82 18.24
N SER A 168 -0.57 -5.11 19.30
CA SER A 168 0.78 -5.63 19.13
C SER A 168 0.75 -7.05 18.53
N LEU A 169 1.84 -7.44 17.84
CA LEU A 169 1.98 -8.79 17.29
C LEU A 169 1.66 -9.87 18.34
N ASN A 170 2.22 -9.76 19.54
CA ASN A 170 1.97 -10.71 20.61
C ASN A 170 0.52 -10.74 21.08
N ALA A 171 -0.20 -9.62 21.04
CA ALA A 171 -1.63 -9.58 21.36
C ALA A 171 -2.45 -10.33 20.31
N VAL A 172 -2.15 -10.13 19.03
CA VAL A 172 -2.79 -10.86 17.93
C VAL A 172 -2.52 -12.35 18.03
N LEU A 173 -1.26 -12.75 18.24
CA LEU A 173 -0.90 -14.17 18.37
C LEU A 173 -1.65 -14.88 19.51
N ARG A 174 -1.80 -14.20 20.67
CA ARG A 174 -2.55 -14.76 21.81
C ARG A 174 -4.07 -14.86 21.57
N SER A 175 -4.61 -14.12 20.61
CA SER A 175 -6.04 -14.17 20.28
C SER A 175 -6.38 -15.21 19.20
N LEU A 176 -5.37 -15.87 18.62
CA LEU A 176 -5.60 -16.92 17.64
C LEU A 176 -6.22 -18.15 18.31
N PRO A 177 -7.18 -18.84 17.64
CA PRO A 177 -7.74 -20.09 18.13
C PRO A 177 -6.69 -21.21 18.22
N ASP A 178 -6.95 -22.19 19.10
CA ASP A 178 -6.03 -23.33 19.34
C ASP A 178 -5.87 -24.23 18.10
N GLU A 179 -6.81 -24.19 17.16
CA GLU A 179 -6.78 -24.95 15.90
C GLU A 179 -5.76 -24.44 14.89
N VAL A 180 -5.16 -23.26 15.15
CA VAL A 180 -4.12 -22.70 14.29
C VAL A 180 -2.81 -23.45 14.49
N GLU A 181 -2.37 -24.17 13.46
CA GLU A 181 -1.11 -24.94 13.45
C GLU A 181 0.07 -24.09 12.97
N ARG A 182 -0.21 -23.10 12.13
CA ARG A 182 0.82 -22.24 11.52
C ARG A 182 0.35 -20.78 11.51
N THR A 183 1.25 -19.87 11.84
CA THR A 183 1.03 -18.43 11.63
C THR A 183 2.11 -17.87 10.73
N VAL A 184 1.71 -17.09 9.75
CA VAL A 184 2.60 -16.31 8.88
C VAL A 184 2.24 -14.84 8.96
N ALA A 185 3.24 -13.98 8.87
CA ALA A 185 3.04 -12.55 8.80
C ALA A 185 3.33 -12.02 7.39
N VAL A 186 2.58 -11.04 6.96
CA VAL A 186 2.82 -10.29 5.73
C VAL A 186 2.97 -8.82 6.10
N SER A 187 3.99 -8.16 5.56
CA SER A 187 4.14 -6.73 5.70
C SER A 187 3.02 -6.00 4.98
N PHE A 188 2.16 -5.31 5.72
CA PHE A 188 1.13 -4.46 5.12
C PHE A 188 1.71 -3.06 4.85
N MET A 189 2.70 -3.04 3.95
CA MET A 189 3.46 -1.87 3.52
C MET A 189 3.55 -1.85 2.00
N VAL A 190 3.52 -0.66 1.41
CA VAL A 190 3.70 -0.51 -0.04
C VAL A 190 5.09 -0.95 -0.46
N ALA A 191 6.13 -0.57 0.30
CA ALA A 191 7.52 -0.82 -0.03
C ALA A 191 8.29 -1.37 1.17
N GLU A 192 9.45 -1.94 0.90
CA GLU A 192 10.41 -2.32 1.92
C GLU A 192 11.05 -1.10 2.59
N GLY A 193 11.71 -1.31 3.72
CA GLY A 193 12.39 -0.27 4.48
C GLY A 193 12.57 -0.62 5.95
N VAL A 194 13.09 0.31 6.72
CA VAL A 194 13.42 0.13 8.16
C VAL A 194 12.22 -0.37 8.99
N LEU A 195 11.00 0.09 8.69
CA LEU A 195 9.82 -0.36 9.44
C LEU A 195 9.53 -1.84 9.18
N ARG A 196 9.63 -2.26 7.91
CA ARG A 196 9.48 -3.68 7.56
C ARG A 196 10.56 -4.55 8.22
N ASP A 197 11.80 -4.07 8.29
CA ASP A 197 12.88 -4.78 8.99
C ASP A 197 12.57 -4.95 10.48
N ARG A 198 12.03 -3.92 11.13
CA ARG A 198 11.55 -3.99 12.53
C ARG A 198 10.43 -5.01 12.71
N MET A 199 9.49 -5.08 11.75
CA MET A 199 8.41 -6.08 11.74
C MET A 199 8.99 -7.50 11.61
N ALA A 200 9.91 -7.72 10.66
CA ALA A 200 10.56 -9.01 10.46
C ALA A 200 11.32 -9.47 11.72
N GLN A 201 12.03 -8.56 12.39
CA GLN A 201 12.69 -8.86 13.66
C GLN A 201 11.70 -9.21 14.76
N ALA A 202 10.55 -8.52 14.83
CA ALA A 202 9.51 -8.83 15.80
C ALA A 202 8.90 -10.21 15.55
N CYS A 203 8.65 -10.56 14.29
CA CYS A 203 8.19 -11.89 13.87
C CYS A 203 9.19 -12.97 14.27
N GLY A 204 10.48 -12.77 13.97
CA GLY A 204 11.55 -13.71 14.35
C GLY A 204 11.63 -13.95 15.87
N ARG A 205 11.48 -12.88 16.69
CA ARG A 205 11.41 -13.02 18.16
C ARG A 205 10.17 -13.76 18.64
N ALA A 206 9.08 -13.68 17.89
CA ALA A 206 7.83 -14.39 18.17
C ALA A 206 7.80 -15.82 17.60
N GLY A 207 8.86 -16.25 16.91
CA GLY A 207 8.93 -17.59 16.30
C GLY A 207 8.05 -17.79 15.08
N ILE A 208 7.58 -16.70 14.43
CA ILE A 208 6.77 -16.78 13.21
C ILE A 208 7.55 -16.28 12.00
N THR A 209 7.18 -16.78 10.83
CA THR A 209 7.78 -16.36 9.56
C THR A 209 7.06 -15.12 9.02
N MET A 210 7.82 -14.09 8.66
CA MET A 210 7.33 -12.99 7.82
C MET A 210 7.71 -13.27 6.38
N VAL A 211 6.72 -13.29 5.48
CA VAL A 211 6.99 -13.54 4.05
C VAL A 211 7.78 -12.37 3.44
N PRO A 212 8.65 -12.63 2.45
CA PRO A 212 9.39 -11.58 1.76
C PRO A 212 8.46 -10.71 0.90
N GLY A 213 8.98 -9.57 0.44
CA GLY A 213 8.29 -8.68 -0.48
C GLY A 213 7.47 -7.58 0.21
N ALA A 214 6.89 -6.74 -0.62
CA ALA A 214 6.00 -5.64 -0.26
C ALA A 214 4.85 -5.58 -1.28
N LEU A 215 3.76 -4.86 -0.93
CA LEU A 215 2.55 -4.84 -1.77
C LEU A 215 2.80 -4.25 -3.17
N SER A 216 3.83 -3.40 -3.33
CA SER A 216 4.23 -2.83 -4.63
C SER A 216 4.59 -3.87 -5.69
N HIS A 217 5.03 -5.06 -5.30
CA HIS A 217 5.45 -6.12 -6.22
C HIS A 217 4.28 -6.94 -6.80
N THR A 218 3.05 -6.62 -6.43
CA THR A 218 1.88 -7.43 -6.75
C THR A 218 1.04 -6.85 -7.88
N SER A 219 0.48 -7.71 -8.72
CA SER A 219 -0.48 -7.32 -9.76
C SER A 219 -1.75 -6.71 -9.18
N ALA A 220 -2.19 -7.17 -8.02
CA ALA A 220 -3.38 -6.64 -7.36
C ALA A 220 -3.20 -5.17 -6.93
N ALA A 221 -2.01 -4.79 -6.44
CA ALA A 221 -1.72 -3.39 -6.13
C ALA A 221 -1.72 -2.50 -7.39
N ALA A 222 -1.14 -2.98 -8.49
CA ALA A 222 -1.15 -2.26 -9.76
C ALA A 222 -2.59 -2.10 -10.31
N ARG A 223 -3.41 -3.14 -10.27
CA ARG A 223 -4.83 -3.08 -10.64
C ARG A 223 -5.60 -2.08 -9.78
N LEU A 224 -5.31 -2.02 -8.48
CA LEU A 224 -5.94 -1.04 -7.60
C LEU A 224 -5.58 0.40 -7.98
N VAL A 225 -4.33 0.68 -8.34
CA VAL A 225 -3.93 2.00 -8.85
C VAL A 225 -4.76 2.38 -10.08
N LEU A 226 -4.90 1.46 -11.04
CA LEU A 226 -5.69 1.70 -12.26
C LEU A 226 -7.17 1.92 -11.93
N GLU A 227 -7.77 1.11 -11.06
CA GLU A 227 -9.14 1.29 -10.61
C GLU A 227 -9.36 2.67 -9.98
N ARG A 228 -8.43 3.13 -9.13
CA ARG A 228 -8.48 4.48 -8.54
C ARG A 228 -8.37 5.58 -9.59
N ALA A 229 -7.46 5.41 -10.54
CA ALA A 229 -7.26 6.39 -11.60
C ALA A 229 -8.44 6.47 -12.58
N ASP A 230 -9.12 5.35 -12.83
CA ASP A 230 -10.22 5.24 -13.79
C ASP A 230 -11.60 5.52 -13.17
N SER A 231 -11.70 5.60 -11.84
CA SER A 231 -12.95 5.92 -11.14
C SER A 231 -13.36 7.39 -11.22
N LEU A 232 -12.49 8.26 -11.72
CA LEU A 232 -12.77 9.68 -11.87
C LEU A 232 -13.43 9.97 -13.23
N PRO A 233 -14.38 10.93 -13.27
CA PRO A 233 -15.03 11.31 -14.53
C PRO A 233 -14.00 11.82 -15.52
N GLY A 234 -14.10 11.32 -16.76
CA GLY A 234 -13.26 11.70 -17.88
C GLY A 234 -13.46 13.15 -18.36
#